data_aa7414fcbe507e668eeb686b29f93ae3
#
_entry.id   aa7414fcbe507e668eeb686b29f93ae3
#
_cell.length_a   1.000
_cell.length_b   1.000
_cell.length_c   1.000
_cell.angle_alpha   90.00
_cell.angle_beta   90.00
_cell.angle_gamma   90.00
#
_symmetry.space_group_name_H-M   'P 1'
#
loop_
_entity.id
_entity.type
_entity.pdbx_description
1 polymer ?
#
loop_
_entity_poly.entity_id
_entity_poly.type
_entity_poly.pdbx_seq_one_letter_code
_entity_poly.pdbx_strand_id
1 'polypeptide(L)'
;MRKRNVSIELLRCLLMFGICMCHSIGAGGYIYEPLRNIFMMCTVGFIFITGWFGVHFSLKRVVTLIVTAIFAALIVMIEDYGLNRSFTRSFVSIISEWWFLNAYFFLLILSPVFNCIANCLCVEDKKIRRDAICACVIFAFIVYCLAWPMKCGWIPPVRFVTTWGFPAQFGNMCTIYLLARMVALCKVCDRVNKLAAMLCILIPILVAFGGIKFTYYNSPFDFMFAFGLFCLFRRNIINNESLLAKAVLFISPSLFFVYLYHSHPNPGFDILARCQGWIVNIGVPIPFAWVLIAILIFVVGIAIDSLRRAFFYFCAVVKRNHNVI
;
A
#
# COMPACT_ATOMS: atom_id res chain seq x y z
N MET A 1 -3.41 15.32 -20.49
CA MET A 1 -3.25 14.56 -19.22
C MET A 1 -4.62 14.37 -18.58
N ARG A 2 -4.98 13.16 -18.16
CA ARG A 2 -6.25 12.92 -17.45
C ARG A 2 -6.20 13.64 -16.10
N LYS A 3 -7.18 14.50 -15.80
CA LYS A 3 -7.24 15.27 -14.53
C LYS A 3 -7.27 14.26 -13.36
N ARG A 4 -6.37 14.40 -12.39
CA ARG A 4 -6.31 13.51 -11.22
C ARG A 4 -7.55 13.74 -10.36
N ASN A 5 -8.12 12.66 -9.83
CA ASN A 5 -9.20 12.75 -8.85
C ASN A 5 -8.60 13.02 -7.47
N VAL A 6 -8.78 14.25 -6.96
CA VAL A 6 -8.20 14.69 -5.68
C VAL A 6 -8.70 13.87 -4.50
N SER A 7 -9.96 13.42 -4.53
CA SER A 7 -10.50 12.60 -3.45
C SER A 7 -9.83 11.22 -3.37
N ILE A 8 -9.46 10.64 -4.51
CA ILE A 8 -8.68 9.39 -4.53
C ILE A 8 -7.22 9.64 -4.10
N GLU A 9 -6.64 10.78 -4.46
CA GLU A 9 -5.30 11.12 -3.95
C GLU A 9 -5.33 11.38 -2.44
N LEU A 10 -6.40 11.98 -1.88
CA LEU A 10 -6.59 12.07 -0.43
C LEU A 10 -6.72 10.67 0.19
N LEU A 11 -7.50 9.78 -0.41
CA LEU A 11 -7.59 8.40 0.09
C LEU A 11 -6.22 7.74 0.14
N ARG A 12 -5.37 7.92 -0.87
CA ARG A 12 -3.98 7.42 -0.86
C ARG A 12 -3.17 8.00 0.30
N CYS A 13 -3.29 9.31 0.58
CA CYS A 13 -2.62 9.94 1.72
C CYS A 13 -3.08 9.34 3.05
N LEU A 14 -4.39 9.15 3.24
CA LEU A 14 -4.95 8.53 4.45
C LEU A 14 -4.51 7.07 4.61
N LEU A 15 -4.50 6.30 3.54
CA LEU A 15 -4.02 4.92 3.55
C LEU A 15 -2.54 4.84 3.93
N MET A 16 -1.69 5.74 3.38
CA MET A 16 -0.27 5.77 3.74
C MET A 16 -0.07 6.18 5.19
N PHE A 17 -0.81 7.17 5.68
CA PHE A 17 -0.79 7.53 7.08
C PHE A 17 -1.20 6.35 7.97
N GLY A 18 -2.23 5.59 7.57
CA GLY A 18 -2.62 4.34 8.25
C GLY A 18 -1.49 3.30 8.28
N ILE A 19 -0.71 3.15 7.20
CA ILE A 19 0.46 2.26 7.18
C ILE A 19 1.54 2.75 8.15
N CYS A 20 1.81 4.06 8.21
CA CYS A 20 2.72 4.64 9.20
C CYS A 20 2.23 4.37 10.63
N MET A 21 0.93 4.48 10.90
CA MET A 21 0.31 4.12 12.18
C MET A 21 0.52 2.64 12.52
N CYS A 22 0.30 1.74 11.55
CA CYS A 22 0.53 0.30 11.73
C CYS A 22 1.95 0.00 12.22
N HIS A 23 2.94 0.62 11.58
CA HIS A 23 4.35 0.43 11.94
C HIS A 23 4.70 1.11 13.26
N SER A 24 4.16 2.29 13.55
CA SER A 24 4.34 2.97 14.84
C SER A 24 3.83 2.13 16.02
N ILE A 25 2.65 1.48 15.86
CA ILE A 25 2.08 0.59 16.89
C ILE A 25 2.96 -0.65 17.06
N GLY A 26 3.59 -1.15 15.98
CA GLY A 26 4.39 -2.38 16.01
C GLY A 26 5.81 -2.21 16.55
N ALA A 27 6.36 -0.99 16.58
CA ALA A 27 7.79 -0.77 16.76
C ALA A 27 8.26 -0.78 18.23
N GLY A 28 7.44 -0.36 19.19
CA GLY A 28 7.91 -0.01 20.55
C GLY A 28 7.58 -1.00 21.66
N GLY A 29 7.23 -2.24 21.35
CA GLY A 29 6.87 -3.24 22.36
C GLY A 29 5.48 -3.08 23.00
N TYR A 30 4.80 -1.97 22.78
CA TYR A 30 3.43 -1.72 23.22
C TYR A 30 2.47 -1.97 22.08
N ILE A 31 2.17 -3.23 21.78
CA ILE A 31 1.35 -3.62 20.64
C ILE A 31 -0.12 -3.71 21.06
N TYR A 32 -0.98 -2.94 20.41
CA TYR A 32 -2.43 -3.11 20.47
C TYR A 32 -2.95 -3.73 19.19
N GLU A 33 -3.03 -5.05 19.15
CA GLU A 33 -3.31 -5.84 17.95
C GLU A 33 -4.59 -5.43 17.19
N PRO A 34 -5.74 -5.14 17.82
CA PRO A 34 -6.93 -4.72 17.08
C PRO A 34 -6.69 -3.48 16.23
N LEU A 35 -6.03 -2.47 16.80
CA LEU A 35 -5.76 -1.21 16.09
C LEU A 35 -4.72 -1.41 14.98
N ARG A 36 -3.67 -2.18 15.25
CA ARG A 36 -2.67 -2.55 14.27
C ARG A 36 -3.30 -3.27 13.07
N ASN A 37 -4.19 -4.21 13.31
CA ASN A 37 -4.92 -4.95 12.27
C ASN A 37 -5.76 -4.02 11.38
N ILE A 38 -6.47 -3.03 11.98
CA ILE A 38 -7.22 -2.03 11.22
C ILE A 38 -6.30 -1.26 10.27
N PHE A 39 -5.14 -0.82 10.74
CA PHE A 39 -4.20 -0.07 9.91
C PHE A 39 -3.47 -0.96 8.87
N MET A 40 -3.32 -2.26 9.11
CA MET A 40 -2.82 -3.19 8.10
C MET A 40 -3.72 -3.26 6.86
N MET A 41 -5.05 -3.14 7.02
CA MET A 41 -6.01 -3.11 5.89
C MET A 41 -5.72 -1.96 4.90
N CYS A 42 -5.05 -0.88 5.35
CA CYS A 42 -4.70 0.24 4.50
C CYS A 42 -3.80 -0.14 3.31
N THR A 43 -2.93 -1.14 3.48
CA THR A 43 -2.08 -1.65 2.39
C THR A 43 -2.91 -2.23 1.25
N VAL A 44 -3.97 -2.96 1.59
CA VAL A 44 -4.92 -3.52 0.61
C VAL A 44 -5.62 -2.43 -0.18
N GLY A 45 -5.91 -1.28 0.45
CA GLY A 45 -6.49 -0.12 -0.20
C GLY A 45 -5.64 0.42 -1.35
N PHE A 46 -4.30 0.43 -1.22
CA PHE A 46 -3.41 0.83 -2.32
C PHE A 46 -3.51 -0.10 -3.52
N ILE A 47 -3.55 -1.41 -3.26
CA ILE A 47 -3.64 -2.41 -4.32
C ILE A 47 -5.02 -2.32 -4.99
N PHE A 48 -6.07 -2.12 -4.20
CA PHE A 48 -7.42 -1.93 -4.71
C PHE A 48 -7.51 -0.72 -5.67
N ILE A 49 -6.98 0.44 -5.27
CA ILE A 49 -6.92 1.64 -6.13
C ILE A 49 -6.14 1.33 -7.42
N THR A 50 -5.02 0.63 -7.31
CA THR A 50 -4.18 0.23 -8.44
C THR A 50 -4.94 -0.67 -9.42
N GLY A 51 -5.65 -1.67 -8.92
CA GLY A 51 -6.49 -2.58 -9.72
C GLY A 51 -7.68 -1.87 -10.36
N TRP A 52 -8.36 -0.98 -9.63
CA TRP A 52 -9.48 -0.20 -10.16
C TRP A 52 -9.10 0.59 -11.42
N PHE A 53 -8.00 1.33 -11.36
CA PHE A 53 -7.56 2.13 -12.51
C PHE A 53 -6.88 1.30 -13.59
N GLY A 54 -6.42 0.11 -13.28
CA GLY A 54 -5.60 -0.73 -14.16
C GLY A 54 -4.21 -0.15 -14.37
N VAL A 55 -3.20 -0.85 -13.95
CA VAL A 55 -1.81 -0.45 -14.22
C VAL A 55 -1.45 -0.89 -15.63
N HIS A 56 -0.82 0.02 -16.39
CA HIS A 56 -0.20 -0.32 -17.67
C HIS A 56 1.31 -0.39 -17.49
N PHE A 57 1.92 -1.46 -17.98
CA PHE A 57 3.37 -1.58 -18.04
C PHE A 57 3.96 -0.38 -18.80
N SER A 58 5.00 0.21 -18.24
CA SER A 58 5.74 1.30 -18.87
C SER A 58 7.15 1.31 -18.33
N LEU A 59 8.13 1.27 -19.23
CA LEU A 59 9.56 1.32 -18.87
C LEU A 59 9.87 2.55 -18.02
N LYS A 60 9.26 3.70 -18.31
CA LYS A 60 9.41 4.92 -17.52
C LYS A 60 8.97 4.71 -16.06
N ARG A 61 7.86 3.99 -15.82
CA ARG A 61 7.39 3.67 -14.45
C ARG A 61 8.35 2.74 -13.74
N VAL A 62 8.83 1.70 -14.44
CA VAL A 62 9.83 0.76 -13.91
C VAL A 62 11.09 1.49 -13.49
N VAL A 63 11.65 2.32 -14.36
CA VAL A 63 12.86 3.12 -14.06
C VAL A 63 12.60 4.07 -12.90
N THR A 64 11.45 4.75 -12.85
CA THR A 64 11.11 5.65 -11.74
C THR A 64 11.02 4.87 -10.42
N LEU A 65 10.44 3.68 -10.42
CA LEU A 65 10.34 2.82 -9.25
C LEU A 65 11.74 2.41 -8.75
N ILE A 66 12.59 1.93 -9.66
CA ILE A 66 13.97 1.53 -9.35
C ILE A 66 14.78 2.71 -8.80
N VAL A 67 14.75 3.87 -9.46
CA VAL A 67 15.48 5.07 -9.01
C VAL A 67 14.99 5.52 -7.63
N THR A 68 13.70 5.45 -7.36
CA THR A 68 13.14 5.78 -6.04
C THR A 68 13.61 4.78 -4.98
N ALA A 69 13.64 3.49 -5.30
CA ALA A 69 14.12 2.44 -4.40
C ALA A 69 15.63 2.58 -4.11
N ILE A 70 16.44 2.85 -5.13
CA ILE A 70 17.88 3.11 -4.96
C ILE A 70 18.11 4.31 -4.03
N PHE A 71 17.39 5.40 -4.27
CA PHE A 71 17.52 6.60 -3.42
C PHE A 71 17.10 6.32 -1.97
N ALA A 72 15.99 5.60 -1.77
CA ALA A 72 15.55 5.21 -0.44
C ALA A 72 16.58 4.31 0.26
N ALA A 73 17.15 3.33 -0.44
CA ALA A 73 18.18 2.45 0.10
C ALA A 73 19.44 3.22 0.51
N LEU A 74 19.86 4.23 -0.26
CA LEU A 74 20.99 5.09 0.12
C LEU A 74 20.70 5.88 1.40
N ILE A 75 19.49 6.42 1.57
CA ILE A 75 19.10 7.12 2.81
C ILE A 75 19.15 6.16 4.00
N VAL A 76 18.59 4.95 3.86
CA VAL A 76 18.64 3.91 4.91
C VAL A 76 20.07 3.54 5.28
N MET A 77 20.98 3.41 4.30
CA MET A 77 22.39 3.14 4.56
C MET A 77 23.08 4.29 5.32
N ILE A 78 22.74 5.54 5.00
CA ILE A 78 23.26 6.72 5.72
C ILE A 78 22.78 6.69 7.18
N GLU A 79 21.51 6.36 7.40
CA GLU A 79 20.93 6.23 8.75
C GLU A 79 21.59 5.09 9.53
N ASP A 80 21.79 3.92 8.91
CA ASP A 80 22.47 2.79 9.51
C ASP A 80 23.88 3.16 9.95
N TYR A 81 24.65 3.81 9.07
CA TYR A 81 25.99 4.32 9.43
C TYR A 81 25.95 5.36 10.54
N GLY A 82 24.98 6.28 10.50
CA GLY A 82 24.81 7.31 11.54
C GLY A 82 24.56 6.73 12.93
N LEU A 83 23.76 5.68 13.00
CA LEU A 83 23.37 5.01 14.25
C LEU A 83 24.43 4.02 14.77
N ASN A 84 25.00 3.21 13.89
CA ASN A 84 25.83 2.06 14.24
C ASN A 84 27.33 2.30 14.00
N ARG A 85 27.72 3.43 13.37
CA ARG A 85 29.08 3.76 12.95
C ARG A 85 29.69 2.69 12.00
N SER A 86 28.83 1.86 11.40
CA SER A 86 29.19 0.81 10.46
C SER A 86 27.99 0.52 9.55
N PHE A 87 28.25 -0.01 8.36
CA PHE A 87 27.19 -0.53 7.50
C PHE A 87 26.82 -1.94 7.97
N THR A 88 25.73 -2.09 8.69
CA THR A 88 25.28 -3.40 9.18
C THR A 88 24.58 -4.21 8.10
N ARG A 89 24.15 -3.54 7.01
CA ARG A 89 23.41 -4.15 5.91
C ARG A 89 23.93 -3.78 4.54
N SER A 90 23.85 -4.75 3.63
CA SER A 90 24.15 -4.50 2.22
C SER A 90 22.96 -3.82 1.52
N PHE A 91 23.26 -3.08 0.47
CA PHE A 91 22.26 -2.47 -0.42
C PHE A 91 21.21 -3.48 -0.94
N VAL A 92 21.67 -4.68 -1.32
CA VAL A 92 20.79 -5.76 -1.82
C VAL A 92 19.86 -6.27 -0.71
N SER A 93 20.37 -6.42 0.51
CA SER A 93 19.57 -6.83 1.68
C SER A 93 18.44 -5.85 1.93
N ILE A 94 18.71 -4.55 1.93
CA ILE A 94 17.70 -3.51 2.15
C ILE A 94 16.57 -3.61 1.10
N ILE A 95 16.92 -3.71 -0.19
CA ILE A 95 15.91 -3.81 -1.26
C ILE A 95 15.10 -5.10 -1.16
N SER A 96 15.72 -6.21 -0.80
CA SER A 96 15.04 -7.51 -0.71
C SER A 96 14.01 -7.56 0.41
N GLU A 97 14.17 -6.76 1.47
CA GLU A 97 13.25 -6.71 2.61
C GLU A 97 11.98 -5.92 2.33
N TRP A 98 11.95 -5.05 1.34
CA TRP A 98 10.76 -4.33 0.94
C TRP A 98 9.80 -5.24 0.15
N TRP A 99 9.13 -6.14 0.87
CA TRP A 99 8.24 -7.12 0.25
C TRP A 99 7.16 -6.50 -0.66
N PHE A 100 6.60 -5.32 -0.28
CA PHE A 100 5.59 -4.64 -1.09
C PHE A 100 6.20 -4.06 -2.38
N LEU A 101 7.42 -3.49 -2.34
CA LEU A 101 8.15 -3.04 -3.53
C LEU A 101 8.32 -4.21 -4.52
N ASN A 102 8.82 -5.34 -4.01
CA ASN A 102 9.08 -6.52 -4.82
C ASN A 102 7.79 -7.07 -5.44
N ALA A 103 6.74 -7.22 -4.64
CA ALA A 103 5.45 -7.68 -5.11
C ALA A 103 4.80 -6.70 -6.10
N TYR A 104 4.91 -5.39 -5.87
CA TYR A 104 4.41 -4.37 -6.78
C TYR A 104 5.19 -4.31 -8.10
N PHE A 105 6.50 -4.52 -8.06
CA PHE A 105 7.35 -4.63 -9.24
C PHE A 105 6.92 -5.78 -10.16
N PHE A 106 6.69 -6.97 -9.57
CA PHE A 106 6.17 -8.11 -10.33
C PHE A 106 4.75 -7.88 -10.84
N LEU A 107 3.88 -7.25 -10.04
CA LEU A 107 2.54 -6.88 -10.47
C LEU A 107 2.58 -5.93 -11.68
N LEU A 108 3.51 -4.96 -11.69
CA LEU A 108 3.69 -4.04 -12.81
C LEU A 108 4.13 -4.77 -14.08
N ILE A 109 5.07 -5.71 -13.98
CA ILE A 109 5.52 -6.53 -15.13
C ILE A 109 4.39 -7.40 -15.65
N LEU A 110 3.60 -8.03 -14.77
CA LEU A 110 2.52 -8.93 -15.14
C LEU A 110 1.19 -8.20 -15.43
N SER A 111 1.14 -6.89 -15.26
CA SER A 111 -0.09 -6.11 -15.48
C SER A 111 -0.71 -6.27 -16.88
N PRO A 112 0.04 -6.44 -18.00
CA PRO A 112 -0.57 -6.73 -19.28
C PRO A 112 -1.40 -8.03 -19.28
N VAL A 113 -0.88 -9.08 -18.63
CA VAL A 113 -1.56 -10.38 -18.48
C VAL A 113 -2.83 -10.24 -17.66
N PHE A 114 -2.74 -9.59 -16.49
CA PHE A 114 -3.90 -9.37 -15.63
C PHE A 114 -4.96 -8.48 -16.27
N ASN A 115 -4.56 -7.46 -17.02
CA ASN A 115 -5.49 -6.62 -17.75
C ASN A 115 -6.15 -7.41 -18.91
N CYS A 116 -5.44 -8.31 -19.57
CA CYS A 116 -6.00 -9.20 -20.58
C CYS A 116 -7.08 -10.11 -19.97
N ILE A 117 -6.76 -10.79 -18.85
CA ILE A 117 -7.72 -11.63 -18.10
C ILE A 117 -8.96 -10.81 -17.72
N ALA A 118 -8.75 -9.61 -17.16
CA ALA A 118 -9.86 -8.75 -16.75
C ALA A 118 -10.71 -8.28 -17.95
N ASN A 119 -10.10 -7.99 -19.10
CA ASN A 119 -10.83 -7.58 -20.30
C ASN A 119 -11.71 -8.72 -20.86
N CYS A 120 -11.37 -9.99 -20.63
CA CYS A 120 -12.23 -11.12 -20.98
C CYS A 120 -13.61 -11.06 -20.29
N LEU A 121 -13.73 -10.31 -19.18
CA LEU A 121 -15.02 -10.05 -18.52
C LEU A 121 -15.96 -9.15 -19.33
N CYS A 122 -15.40 -8.38 -20.25
CA CYS A 122 -16.14 -7.45 -21.12
C CYS A 122 -16.40 -8.02 -22.53
N VAL A 123 -15.95 -9.23 -22.82
CA VAL A 123 -16.17 -9.88 -24.11
C VAL A 123 -17.64 -10.28 -24.25
N GLU A 124 -18.19 -10.13 -25.46
CA GLU A 124 -19.59 -10.52 -25.77
C GLU A 124 -19.79 -12.03 -25.69
N ASP A 125 -18.76 -12.83 -25.96
CA ASP A 125 -18.80 -14.29 -25.81
C ASP A 125 -19.08 -14.68 -24.36
N LYS A 126 -20.28 -15.18 -24.13
CA LYS A 126 -20.77 -15.61 -22.81
C LYS A 126 -19.93 -16.73 -22.19
N LYS A 127 -19.33 -17.60 -23.01
CA LYS A 127 -18.51 -18.72 -22.54
C LYS A 127 -17.19 -18.19 -21.98
N ILE A 128 -16.45 -17.37 -22.76
CA ILE A 128 -15.17 -16.77 -22.36
C ILE A 128 -15.37 -15.93 -21.09
N ARG A 129 -16.42 -15.10 -21.06
CA ARG A 129 -16.75 -14.27 -19.88
C ARG A 129 -17.02 -15.11 -18.64
N ARG A 130 -17.84 -16.17 -18.76
CA ARG A 130 -18.13 -17.08 -17.65
C ARG A 130 -16.85 -17.75 -17.15
N ASP A 131 -16.01 -18.25 -18.04
CA ASP A 131 -14.80 -18.98 -17.69
C ASP A 131 -13.78 -18.03 -16.99
N ALA A 132 -13.66 -16.78 -17.44
CA ALA A 132 -12.87 -15.75 -16.77
C ALA A 132 -13.40 -15.43 -15.35
N ILE A 133 -14.72 -15.27 -15.19
CA ILE A 133 -15.35 -15.07 -13.87
C ILE A 133 -15.06 -16.27 -12.96
N CYS A 134 -15.28 -17.49 -13.44
CA CYS A 134 -15.04 -18.72 -12.67
C CYS A 134 -13.57 -18.80 -12.23
N ALA A 135 -12.61 -18.55 -13.13
CA ALA A 135 -11.19 -18.56 -12.79
C ALA A 135 -10.85 -17.53 -11.68
N CYS A 136 -11.34 -16.29 -11.80
CA CYS A 136 -11.13 -15.25 -10.78
C CYS A 136 -11.77 -15.63 -9.44
N VAL A 137 -12.98 -16.19 -9.45
CA VAL A 137 -13.69 -16.63 -8.23
C VAL A 137 -12.97 -17.79 -7.57
N ILE A 138 -12.53 -18.78 -8.34
CA ILE A 138 -11.76 -19.93 -7.80
C ILE A 138 -10.46 -19.45 -7.19
N PHE A 139 -9.73 -18.54 -7.86
CA PHE A 139 -8.49 -17.98 -7.34
C PHE A 139 -8.71 -17.19 -6.04
N ALA A 140 -9.76 -16.35 -6.00
CA ALA A 140 -10.14 -15.62 -4.79
C ALA A 140 -10.55 -16.57 -3.66
N PHE A 141 -11.28 -17.65 -3.98
CA PHE A 141 -11.65 -18.69 -3.02
C PHE A 141 -10.42 -19.37 -2.41
N ILE A 142 -9.44 -19.76 -3.24
CA ILE A 142 -8.18 -20.35 -2.75
C ILE A 142 -7.48 -19.40 -1.78
N VAL A 143 -7.38 -18.10 -2.12
CA VAL A 143 -6.69 -17.12 -1.29
C VAL A 143 -7.44 -16.85 0.01
N TYR A 144 -8.75 -16.58 -0.05
CA TYR A 144 -9.52 -16.15 1.11
C TYR A 144 -10.09 -17.30 1.94
N CYS A 145 -10.52 -18.39 1.31
CA CYS A 145 -11.15 -19.50 2.03
C CYS A 145 -10.18 -20.60 2.46
N LEU A 146 -9.01 -20.70 1.83
CA LEU A 146 -8.00 -21.66 2.20
C LEU A 146 -6.77 -21.04 2.85
N ALA A 147 -6.12 -20.07 2.19
CA ALA A 147 -4.86 -19.52 2.68
C ALA A 147 -5.02 -18.71 3.97
N TRP A 148 -6.10 -17.94 4.11
CA TRP A 148 -6.34 -17.14 5.31
C TRP A 148 -6.63 -18.00 6.56
N PRO A 149 -7.59 -18.96 6.58
CA PRO A 149 -7.79 -19.83 7.72
C PRO A 149 -6.56 -20.65 8.12
N MET A 150 -5.72 -21.08 7.15
CA MET A 150 -4.45 -21.73 7.44
C MET A 150 -3.50 -20.82 8.20
N LYS A 151 -3.39 -19.56 7.81
CA LYS A 151 -2.56 -18.56 8.49
C LYS A 151 -3.09 -18.21 9.87
N CYS A 152 -4.41 -18.24 10.06
CA CYS A 152 -5.04 -18.07 11.37
C CYS A 152 -4.90 -19.31 12.27
N GLY A 153 -4.38 -20.43 11.75
CA GLY A 153 -4.27 -21.68 12.48
C GLY A 153 -5.59 -22.44 12.65
N TRP A 154 -6.62 -22.06 11.90
CA TRP A 154 -7.95 -22.69 11.99
C TRP A 154 -8.05 -24.02 11.23
N ILE A 155 -7.23 -24.16 10.20
CA ILE A 155 -7.08 -25.40 9.44
C ILE A 155 -5.61 -25.77 9.29
N PRO A 156 -5.28 -27.08 9.20
CA PRO A 156 -3.91 -27.53 9.05
C PRO A 156 -3.24 -26.96 7.81
N PRO A 157 -1.93 -26.64 7.88
CA PRO A 157 -1.21 -26.09 6.75
C PRO A 157 -1.06 -27.12 5.62
N VAL A 158 -1.56 -26.78 4.44
CA VAL A 158 -1.29 -27.52 3.21
C VAL A 158 0.02 -27.01 2.61
N ARG A 159 1.01 -27.89 2.44
CA ARG A 159 2.37 -27.53 1.98
C ARG A 159 2.36 -26.62 0.75
N PHE A 160 1.53 -26.89 -0.24
CA PHE A 160 1.38 -26.09 -1.44
C PHE A 160 1.02 -24.62 -1.15
N VAL A 161 0.19 -24.38 -0.12
CA VAL A 161 -0.25 -23.02 0.27
C VAL A 161 0.76 -22.35 1.21
N THR A 162 1.43 -23.11 2.08
CA THR A 162 2.38 -22.57 3.07
C THR A 162 3.77 -22.29 2.52
N THR A 163 4.19 -22.97 1.45
CA THR A 163 5.45 -22.64 0.75
C THR A 163 5.41 -21.31 0.01
N TRP A 164 4.27 -20.63 0.03
CA TRP A 164 4.04 -19.34 -0.61
C TRP A 164 4.32 -18.15 0.33
N GLY A 165 5.43 -18.11 1.05
CA GLY A 165 5.78 -16.95 1.90
C GLY A 165 5.77 -15.64 1.11
N PHE A 166 6.76 -15.38 0.29
CA PHE A 166 6.76 -14.30 -0.68
C PHE A 166 5.64 -14.46 -1.74
N PRO A 167 5.46 -15.64 -2.38
CA PRO A 167 4.35 -15.87 -3.29
C PRO A 167 2.96 -15.64 -2.72
N ALA A 168 2.70 -15.93 -1.43
CA ALA A 168 1.36 -15.71 -0.85
C ALA A 168 0.99 -14.22 -0.77
N GLN A 169 1.93 -13.36 -0.43
CA GLN A 169 1.71 -11.91 -0.44
C GLN A 169 1.50 -11.42 -1.87
N PHE A 170 2.30 -11.88 -2.82
CA PHE A 170 2.14 -11.56 -4.24
C PHE A 170 0.82 -12.09 -4.81
N GLY A 171 0.49 -13.35 -4.54
CA GLY A 171 -0.78 -13.96 -4.95
C GLY A 171 -1.99 -13.19 -4.43
N ASN A 172 -1.94 -12.72 -3.18
CA ASN A 172 -2.96 -11.86 -2.61
C ASN A 172 -3.05 -10.51 -3.32
N MET A 173 -1.92 -9.86 -3.62
CA MET A 173 -1.92 -8.62 -4.40
C MET A 173 -2.54 -8.80 -5.79
N CYS A 174 -2.23 -9.91 -6.47
CA CYS A 174 -2.84 -10.26 -7.74
C CYS A 174 -4.36 -10.46 -7.62
N THR A 175 -4.81 -11.14 -6.57
CA THR A 175 -6.23 -11.36 -6.30
C THR A 175 -6.96 -10.05 -6.08
N ILE A 176 -6.45 -9.19 -5.22
CA ILE A 176 -7.04 -7.88 -4.94
C ILE A 176 -7.06 -7.01 -6.20
N TYR A 177 -5.96 -7.02 -6.97
CA TYR A 177 -5.89 -6.31 -8.24
C TYR A 177 -6.97 -6.76 -9.22
N LEU A 178 -7.12 -8.07 -9.44
CA LEU A 178 -8.11 -8.64 -10.35
C LEU A 178 -9.52 -8.35 -9.87
N LEU A 179 -9.83 -8.58 -8.59
CA LEU A 179 -11.15 -8.29 -8.02
C LEU A 179 -11.50 -6.79 -8.13
N ALA A 180 -10.55 -5.90 -7.83
CA ALA A 180 -10.76 -4.47 -7.98
C ALA A 180 -11.00 -4.08 -9.45
N ARG A 181 -10.31 -4.74 -10.38
CA ARG A 181 -10.51 -4.55 -11.81
C ARG A 181 -11.88 -5.04 -12.25
N MET A 182 -12.34 -6.20 -11.78
CA MET A 182 -13.70 -6.71 -12.01
C MET A 182 -14.75 -5.74 -11.47
N VAL A 183 -14.58 -5.26 -10.24
CA VAL A 183 -15.47 -4.25 -9.62
C VAL A 183 -15.56 -2.99 -10.46
N ALA A 184 -14.44 -2.55 -11.06
CA ALA A 184 -14.40 -1.40 -11.96
C ALA A 184 -15.15 -1.65 -13.26
N LEU A 185 -14.87 -2.75 -13.94
CA LEU A 185 -15.45 -3.11 -15.23
C LEU A 185 -16.97 -3.40 -15.14
N CYS A 186 -17.38 -4.06 -14.05
CA CYS A 186 -18.80 -4.35 -13.78
C CYS A 186 -19.55 -3.15 -13.16
N LYS A 187 -18.89 -2.00 -12.97
CA LYS A 187 -19.46 -0.78 -12.38
C LYS A 187 -20.16 -1.02 -11.03
N VAL A 188 -19.64 -1.97 -10.23
CA VAL A 188 -20.25 -2.38 -8.96
C VAL A 188 -20.36 -1.19 -7.99
N CYS A 189 -19.31 -0.38 -7.90
CA CYS A 189 -19.31 0.79 -7.02
C CYS A 189 -20.44 1.82 -7.35
N ASP A 190 -20.96 1.85 -8.59
CA ASP A 190 -22.03 2.77 -8.96
C ASP A 190 -23.37 2.39 -8.32
N ARG A 191 -23.51 1.12 -7.96
CA ARG A 191 -24.72 0.53 -7.34
C ARG A 191 -24.67 0.55 -5.82
N VAL A 192 -23.50 0.79 -5.23
CA VAL A 192 -23.32 0.78 -3.77
C VAL A 192 -23.77 2.12 -3.18
N ASN A 193 -24.73 2.13 -2.27
CA ASN A 193 -25.13 3.32 -1.55
C ASN A 193 -24.13 3.67 -0.41
N LYS A 194 -24.29 4.83 0.21
CA LYS A 194 -23.40 5.29 1.29
C LYS A 194 -23.43 4.35 2.50
N LEU A 195 -24.61 3.87 2.88
CA LEU A 195 -24.79 3.00 4.04
C LEU A 195 -24.04 1.67 3.84
N ALA A 196 -24.23 1.03 2.67
CA ALA A 196 -23.51 -0.19 2.34
C ALA A 196 -21.98 0.01 2.33
N ALA A 197 -21.50 1.14 1.79
CA ALA A 197 -20.07 1.46 1.82
C ALA A 197 -19.56 1.66 3.26
N MET A 198 -20.34 2.30 4.14
CA MET A 198 -20.00 2.45 5.56
C MET A 198 -19.99 1.11 6.29
N LEU A 199 -20.96 0.23 6.03
CA LEU A 199 -20.98 -1.12 6.60
C LEU A 199 -19.77 -1.93 6.17
N CYS A 200 -19.34 -1.80 4.91
CA CYS A 200 -18.09 -2.43 4.43
C CYS A 200 -16.84 -1.93 5.16
N ILE A 201 -16.87 -0.78 5.80
CA ILE A 201 -15.78 -0.26 6.64
C ILE A 201 -15.96 -0.71 8.10
N LEU A 202 -17.17 -0.55 8.64
CA LEU A 202 -17.43 -0.78 10.06
C LEU A 202 -17.34 -2.26 10.45
N ILE A 203 -17.85 -3.18 9.61
CA ILE A 203 -17.81 -4.61 9.92
C ILE A 203 -16.38 -5.11 10.11
N PRO A 204 -15.40 -4.86 9.20
CA PRO A 204 -14.01 -5.22 9.42
C PRO A 204 -13.41 -4.63 10.70
N ILE A 205 -13.74 -3.37 11.03
CA ILE A 205 -13.28 -2.72 12.26
C ILE A 205 -13.83 -3.46 13.49
N LEU A 206 -15.12 -3.75 13.53
CA LEU A 206 -15.75 -4.47 14.64
C LEU A 206 -15.16 -5.89 14.78
N VAL A 207 -14.93 -6.58 13.67
CA VAL A 207 -14.32 -7.90 13.66
C VAL A 207 -12.87 -7.86 14.19
N ALA A 208 -12.11 -6.79 13.88
CA ALA A 208 -10.76 -6.58 14.44
C ALA A 208 -10.80 -6.41 15.95
N PHE A 209 -11.74 -5.62 16.47
CA PHE A 209 -11.95 -5.46 17.93
C PHE A 209 -12.49 -6.74 18.60
N GLY A 210 -13.20 -7.59 17.85
CA GLY A 210 -13.64 -8.91 18.30
C GLY A 210 -12.52 -9.94 18.43
N GLY A 211 -11.26 -9.56 18.21
CA GLY A 211 -10.09 -10.41 18.40
C GLY A 211 -9.77 -11.35 17.24
N ILE A 212 -10.45 -11.22 16.11
CA ILE A 212 -10.11 -11.99 14.91
C ILE A 212 -8.85 -11.42 14.28
N LYS A 213 -7.83 -12.25 14.12
CA LYS A 213 -6.53 -11.86 13.55
C LYS A 213 -6.63 -11.71 12.02
N PHE A 214 -6.36 -10.51 11.50
CA PHE A 214 -6.21 -10.24 10.07
C PHE A 214 -4.74 -10.36 9.64
N THR A 215 -4.12 -11.45 9.95
CA THR A 215 -2.71 -11.61 9.65
C THR A 215 -2.50 -11.73 8.13
N TYR A 216 -1.55 -10.93 7.61
CA TYR A 216 -0.95 -11.11 6.27
C TYR A 216 -1.75 -10.64 5.05
N TYR A 217 -2.65 -9.65 5.17
CA TYR A 217 -3.29 -8.96 4.05
C TYR A 217 -4.17 -9.82 3.12
N ASN A 218 -4.57 -11.01 3.53
CA ASN A 218 -5.38 -11.91 2.72
C ASN A 218 -6.73 -12.30 3.35
N SER A 219 -7.21 -11.49 4.27
CA SER A 219 -8.55 -11.60 4.82
C SER A 219 -9.59 -11.01 3.86
N PRO A 220 -10.76 -11.61 3.70
CA PRO A 220 -11.86 -11.00 2.96
C PRO A 220 -12.29 -9.65 3.56
N PHE A 221 -12.07 -9.43 4.84
CA PHE A 221 -12.33 -8.16 5.53
C PHE A 221 -11.39 -7.04 5.07
N ASP A 222 -10.15 -7.35 4.70
CA ASP A 222 -9.21 -6.37 4.12
C ASP A 222 -9.73 -5.83 2.79
N PHE A 223 -10.23 -6.73 1.93
CA PHE A 223 -10.85 -6.33 0.67
C PHE A 223 -12.13 -5.51 0.88
N MET A 224 -12.99 -5.95 1.80
CA MET A 224 -14.24 -5.27 2.14
C MET A 224 -14.00 -3.85 2.65
N PHE A 225 -13.01 -3.66 3.54
CA PHE A 225 -12.59 -2.35 4.03
C PHE A 225 -12.09 -1.43 2.90
N ALA A 226 -11.18 -1.92 2.06
CA ALA A 226 -10.65 -1.18 0.92
C ALA A 226 -11.75 -0.79 -0.09
N PHE A 227 -12.67 -1.71 -0.38
CA PHE A 227 -13.82 -1.48 -1.23
C PHE A 227 -14.75 -0.38 -0.67
N GLY A 228 -15.10 -0.47 0.61
CA GLY A 228 -15.95 0.53 1.28
C GLY A 228 -15.34 1.93 1.24
N LEU A 229 -14.06 2.06 1.63
CA LEU A 229 -13.34 3.34 1.54
C LEU A 229 -13.33 3.88 0.12
N PHE A 230 -12.99 3.04 -0.87
CA PHE A 230 -12.96 3.48 -2.26
C PHE A 230 -14.34 3.95 -2.74
N CYS A 231 -15.44 3.24 -2.42
CA CYS A 231 -16.79 3.62 -2.79
C CYS A 231 -17.19 4.99 -2.21
N LEU A 232 -16.72 5.35 -1.01
CA LEU A 232 -16.95 6.67 -0.45
C LEU A 232 -16.15 7.76 -1.17
N PHE A 233 -14.82 7.56 -1.30
CA PHE A 233 -13.91 8.59 -1.80
C PHE A 233 -14.02 8.85 -3.30
N ARG A 234 -14.43 7.89 -4.12
CA ARG A 234 -14.59 8.10 -5.56
C ARG A 234 -15.64 9.18 -5.93
N ARG A 235 -16.49 9.58 -5.00
CA ARG A 235 -17.61 10.53 -5.21
C ARG A 235 -17.22 12.01 -5.22
N ASN A 236 -15.93 12.33 -5.45
CA ASN A 236 -15.42 13.70 -5.50
C ASN A 236 -15.82 14.55 -4.27
N ILE A 237 -15.33 14.13 -3.09
CA ILE A 237 -15.64 14.76 -1.81
C ILE A 237 -14.95 16.13 -1.66
N ILE A 238 -13.92 16.40 -2.44
CA ILE A 238 -13.09 17.59 -2.32
C ILE A 238 -13.24 18.49 -3.55
N ASN A 239 -13.42 19.78 -3.31
CA ASN A 239 -13.32 20.78 -4.36
C ASN A 239 -11.85 20.86 -4.84
N ASN A 240 -11.63 20.69 -6.15
CA ASN A 240 -10.33 20.66 -6.79
C ASN A 240 -9.53 21.99 -6.66
N GLU A 241 -10.17 23.08 -6.34
CA GLU A 241 -9.55 24.42 -6.19
C GLU A 241 -9.15 24.74 -4.75
N SER A 242 -9.56 23.91 -3.79
CA SER A 242 -9.29 24.13 -2.38
C SER A 242 -7.79 24.04 -2.04
N LEU A 243 -7.39 24.69 -0.95
CA LEU A 243 -6.03 24.56 -0.40
C LEU A 243 -5.70 23.11 -0.06
N LEU A 244 -6.67 22.36 0.45
CA LEU A 244 -6.55 20.93 0.72
C LEU A 244 -6.22 20.15 -0.56
N ALA A 245 -6.88 20.46 -1.68
CA ALA A 245 -6.59 19.82 -2.96
C ALA A 245 -5.14 20.04 -3.41
N LYS A 246 -4.64 21.29 -3.28
CA LYS A 246 -3.25 21.62 -3.60
C LYS A 246 -2.26 20.86 -2.72
N ALA A 247 -2.51 20.80 -1.40
CA ALA A 247 -1.70 20.06 -0.45
C ALA A 247 -1.67 18.55 -0.78
N VAL A 248 -2.84 17.93 -1.02
CA VAL A 248 -2.94 16.52 -1.39
C VAL A 248 -2.19 16.20 -2.68
N LEU A 249 -2.32 17.05 -3.71
CA LEU A 249 -1.61 16.86 -4.98
C LEU A 249 -0.10 17.04 -4.87
N PHE A 250 0.36 17.86 -3.92
CA PHE A 250 1.79 18.03 -3.60
C PHE A 250 2.36 16.79 -2.87
N ILE A 251 1.60 16.23 -1.92
CA ILE A 251 1.99 15.11 -1.07
C ILE A 251 1.94 13.78 -1.83
N SER A 252 0.88 13.54 -2.60
CA SER A 252 0.58 12.21 -3.15
C SER A 252 1.70 11.57 -4.00
N PRO A 253 2.54 12.32 -4.74
CA PRO A 253 3.67 11.71 -5.45
C PRO A 253 4.77 11.12 -4.56
N SER A 254 4.86 11.57 -3.29
CA SER A 254 5.89 11.12 -2.34
C SER A 254 5.48 9.88 -1.54
N LEU A 255 4.23 9.44 -1.60
CA LEU A 255 3.70 8.37 -0.73
C LEU A 255 4.47 7.06 -0.87
N PHE A 256 4.92 6.73 -2.08
CA PHE A 256 5.71 5.51 -2.27
C PHE A 256 7.09 5.60 -1.61
N PHE A 257 7.72 6.78 -1.64
CA PHE A 257 8.98 6.99 -0.91
C PHE A 257 8.76 6.94 0.60
N VAL A 258 7.67 7.54 1.12
CA VAL A 258 7.30 7.44 2.55
C VAL A 258 7.23 5.98 2.98
N TYR A 259 6.61 5.10 2.15
CA TYR A 259 6.58 3.67 2.44
C TYR A 259 7.99 3.08 2.54
N LEU A 260 8.85 3.29 1.54
CA LEU A 260 10.19 2.72 1.52
C LEU A 260 11.05 3.23 2.70
N TYR A 261 10.91 4.51 3.03
CA TYR A 261 11.68 5.17 4.08
C TYR A 261 11.48 4.54 5.47
N HIS A 262 10.26 4.14 5.82
CA HIS A 262 9.96 3.65 7.17
C HIS A 262 9.69 2.15 7.28
N SER A 263 9.56 1.45 6.17
CA SER A 263 9.12 0.04 6.17
C SER A 263 10.25 -0.97 6.16
N HIS A 264 11.49 -0.53 6.38
CA HIS A 264 12.62 -1.45 6.51
C HIS A 264 12.84 -1.87 7.98
N PRO A 265 13.17 -3.15 8.27
CA PRO A 265 13.22 -3.66 9.64
C PRO A 265 14.29 -2.99 10.50
N ASN A 266 15.51 -2.79 9.99
CA ASN A 266 16.59 -2.10 10.68
C ASN A 266 17.35 -1.19 9.70
N PRO A 267 17.73 0.03 10.09
CA PRO A 267 17.55 0.66 11.41
C PRO A 267 16.14 1.24 11.64
N GLY A 268 15.21 1.17 10.67
CA GLY A 268 13.93 1.87 10.70
C GLY A 268 13.10 1.56 11.94
N PHE A 269 12.85 0.29 12.25
CA PHE A 269 12.09 -0.09 13.46
C PHE A 269 12.83 0.28 14.73
N ASP A 270 14.16 0.25 14.75
CA ASP A 270 14.96 0.65 15.92
C ASP A 270 14.84 2.17 16.16
N ILE A 271 14.84 2.98 15.10
CA ILE A 271 14.62 4.43 15.19
C ILE A 271 13.22 4.69 15.75
N LEU A 272 12.19 4.02 15.21
CA LEU A 272 10.81 4.19 15.67
C LEU A 272 10.65 3.78 17.13
N ALA A 273 11.26 2.67 17.56
CA ALA A 273 11.23 2.20 18.93
C ALA A 273 11.92 3.19 19.88
N ARG A 274 13.07 3.74 19.49
CA ARG A 274 13.78 4.76 20.29
C ARG A 274 12.97 6.05 20.38
N CYS A 275 12.40 6.54 19.29
CA CYS A 275 11.54 7.71 19.28
C CYS A 275 10.31 7.49 20.18
N GLN A 276 9.68 6.32 20.11
CA GLN A 276 8.55 5.99 20.96
C GLN A 276 8.94 5.96 22.43
N GLY A 277 10.05 5.29 22.79
CA GLY A 277 10.56 5.27 24.15
C GLY A 277 10.84 6.67 24.69
N TRP A 278 11.49 7.52 23.89
CA TRP A 278 11.76 8.90 24.29
C TRP A 278 10.47 9.71 24.52
N ILE A 279 9.49 9.64 23.60
CA ILE A 279 8.22 10.35 23.70
C ILE A 279 7.42 9.89 24.93
N VAL A 280 7.41 8.59 25.21
CA VAL A 280 6.72 8.03 26.38
C VAL A 280 7.43 8.44 27.68
N ASN A 281 8.76 8.46 27.70
CA ASN A 281 9.55 8.85 28.86
C ASN A 281 9.35 10.32 29.28
N ILE A 282 8.99 11.21 28.35
CA ILE A 282 8.61 12.60 28.67
C ILE A 282 7.13 12.74 29.08
N GLY A 283 6.43 11.62 29.33
CA GLY A 283 5.08 11.60 29.87
C GLY A 283 3.95 11.61 28.85
N VAL A 284 4.23 11.46 27.56
CA VAL A 284 3.18 11.38 26.53
C VAL A 284 2.53 10.00 26.54
N PRO A 285 1.19 9.89 26.65
CA PRO A 285 0.49 8.61 26.62
C PRO A 285 0.76 7.84 25.32
N ILE A 286 0.91 6.52 25.40
CA ILE A 286 1.29 5.63 24.30
C ILE A 286 0.46 5.85 23.00
N PRO A 287 -0.88 5.97 23.04
CA PRO A 287 -1.66 6.20 21.81
C PRO A 287 -1.29 7.51 21.08
N PHE A 288 -0.98 8.56 21.85
CA PHE A 288 -0.52 9.83 21.26
C PHE A 288 0.90 9.72 20.71
N ALA A 289 1.77 8.94 21.37
CA ALA A 289 3.12 8.65 20.85
C ALA A 289 3.05 7.98 19.47
N TRP A 290 2.16 7.00 19.26
CA TRP A 290 1.96 6.38 17.95
C TRP A 290 1.57 7.39 16.88
N VAL A 291 0.63 8.28 17.19
CA VAL A 291 0.17 9.31 16.24
C VAL A 291 1.30 10.28 15.91
N LEU A 292 2.05 10.75 16.93
CA LEU A 292 3.18 11.68 16.72
C LEU A 292 4.27 11.06 15.86
N ILE A 293 4.61 9.79 16.09
CA ILE A 293 5.60 9.06 15.28
C ILE A 293 5.10 8.91 13.84
N ALA A 294 3.84 8.53 13.63
CA ALA A 294 3.28 8.39 12.31
C ALA A 294 3.30 9.73 11.54
N ILE A 295 2.99 10.85 12.22
CA ILE A 295 3.10 12.20 11.64
C ILE A 295 4.56 12.49 11.28
N LEU A 296 5.50 12.22 12.19
CA LEU A 296 6.93 12.46 11.97
C LEU A 296 7.43 11.71 10.74
N ILE A 297 7.18 10.40 10.66
CA ILE A 297 7.52 9.56 9.51
C ILE A 297 6.96 10.15 8.21
N PHE A 298 5.68 10.49 8.24
CA PHE A 298 4.96 10.99 7.08
C PHE A 298 5.56 12.31 6.58
N VAL A 299 5.79 13.25 7.49
CA VAL A 299 6.35 14.58 7.16
C VAL A 299 7.81 14.48 6.70
N VAL A 300 8.65 13.73 7.43
CA VAL A 300 10.08 13.56 7.09
C VAL A 300 10.20 12.86 5.72
N GLY A 301 9.46 11.78 5.50
CA GLY A 301 9.49 11.07 4.22
C GLY A 301 9.05 11.96 3.04
N ILE A 302 8.01 12.80 3.22
CA ILE A 302 7.60 13.78 2.20
C ILE A 302 8.69 14.82 1.95
N ALA A 303 9.32 15.35 3.01
CA ALA A 303 10.36 16.36 2.90
C ALA A 303 11.57 15.80 2.10
N ILE A 304 12.07 14.62 2.46
CA ILE A 304 13.21 13.98 1.78
C ILE A 304 12.87 13.71 0.30
N ASP A 305 11.69 13.15 0.01
CA ASP A 305 11.29 12.90 -1.38
C ASP A 305 11.09 14.18 -2.19
N SER A 306 10.63 15.24 -1.54
CA SER A 306 10.48 16.56 -2.19
C SER A 306 11.83 17.15 -2.60
N LEU A 307 12.87 16.98 -1.78
CA LEU A 307 14.25 17.35 -2.13
C LEU A 307 14.75 16.51 -3.33
N ARG A 308 14.54 15.19 -3.31
CA ARG A 308 14.86 14.31 -4.43
C ARG A 308 14.18 14.78 -5.72
N ARG A 309 12.88 15.06 -5.69
CA ARG A 309 12.12 15.52 -6.86
C ARG A 309 12.61 16.86 -7.37
N ALA A 310 12.93 17.79 -6.48
CA ALA A 310 13.49 19.11 -6.82
C ALA A 310 14.86 18.96 -7.51
N PHE A 311 15.73 18.08 -6.99
CA PHE A 311 17.04 17.80 -7.60
C PHE A 311 16.88 17.25 -9.03
N PHE A 312 16.04 16.24 -9.25
CA PHE A 312 15.83 15.69 -10.60
C PHE A 312 15.19 16.70 -11.56
N TYR A 313 14.29 17.54 -11.06
CA TYR A 313 13.73 18.63 -11.86
C TYR A 313 14.82 19.62 -12.30
N PHE A 314 15.66 20.05 -11.38
CA PHE A 314 16.80 20.94 -11.67
C PHE A 314 17.74 20.33 -12.73
N CYS A 315 18.15 19.08 -12.57
CA CYS A 315 18.98 18.38 -13.57
C CYS A 315 18.32 18.33 -14.96
N ALA A 316 17.00 18.12 -15.02
CA ALA A 316 16.27 18.09 -16.28
C ALA A 316 16.21 19.46 -16.96
N VAL A 317 16.08 20.54 -16.19
CA VAL A 317 16.10 21.95 -16.70
C VAL A 317 17.49 22.28 -17.23
N VAL A 318 18.55 21.99 -16.50
CA VAL A 318 19.93 22.23 -16.93
C VAL A 318 20.22 21.50 -18.25
N LYS A 319 19.86 20.22 -18.35
CA LYS A 319 20.05 19.43 -19.58
C LYS A 319 19.29 20.01 -20.77
N ARG A 320 18.09 20.54 -20.55
CA ARG A 320 17.29 21.17 -21.60
C ARG A 320 17.95 22.43 -22.13
N ASN A 321 18.52 23.25 -21.26
CA ASN A 321 19.20 24.49 -21.64
C ASN A 321 20.51 24.23 -22.39
N HIS A 322 21.26 23.16 -22.04
CA HIS A 322 22.46 22.75 -22.78
C HIS A 322 22.19 22.22 -24.20
N ASN A 323 20.99 21.68 -24.47
CA ASN A 323 20.63 21.17 -25.81
C ASN A 323 20.07 22.25 -26.73
N VAL A 324 19.97 23.51 -26.27
CA VAL A 324 19.49 24.67 -27.05
C VAL A 324 20.66 25.57 -27.49
N ILE A 325 21.87 25.29 -27.00
CA ILE A 325 23.14 25.90 -27.44
C ILE A 325 23.84 24.96 -28.42
#